data_21c6896fced752dbd98942076fee8cde
#
_entry.id   21c6896fced752dbd98942076fee8cde
#
_cell.length_a   1.000
_cell.length_b   1.000
_cell.length_c   1.000
_cell.angle_alpha   90.00
_cell.angle_beta   90.00
_cell.angle_gamma   90.00
#
_symmetry.space_group_name_H-M   'P 1'
#
loop_
_entity.id
_entity.type
_entity.pdbx_description
1 polymer ?
#
loop_
_entity_poly.entity_id
_entity_poly.type
_entity_poly.pdbx_seq_one_letter_code
_entity_poly.pdbx_strand_id
1 'polypeptide(L)'
;MSDIISKAVELLGKKVPSFDGVCKFVMPGEGSIMMDVNGVRAGDEDADVTMTAKPEVFMAILSGDMNPTMAFMTGKLSVDGNMGLAMKVGASLS
;
A
#
# COMPACT_ATOMS: atom_id res chain seq x y z
N MET A 1 4.23 -6.72 16.22
CA MET A 1 4.22 -5.93 14.97
C MET A 1 5.65 -5.70 14.52
N SER A 2 5.94 -5.86 13.24
CA SER A 2 7.30 -5.68 12.75
C SER A 2 7.66 -4.20 12.63
N ASP A 3 8.96 -3.90 12.72
CA ASP A 3 9.46 -2.53 12.54
C ASP A 3 9.14 -2.00 11.14
N ILE A 4 9.15 -2.89 10.13
CA ILE A 4 8.86 -2.52 8.76
C ILE A 4 7.39 -2.10 8.60
N ILE A 5 6.46 -2.79 9.24
CA ILE A 5 5.05 -2.41 9.23
C ILE A 5 4.87 -1.03 9.88
N SER A 6 5.49 -0.81 11.03
CA SER A 6 5.40 0.48 11.73
C SER A 6 5.95 1.62 10.88
N LYS A 7 7.10 1.39 10.22
CA LYS A 7 7.72 2.40 9.36
C LYS A 7 6.86 2.68 8.13
N ALA A 8 6.31 1.64 7.52
CA ALA A 8 5.44 1.78 6.35
C ALA A 8 4.16 2.54 6.69
N VAL A 9 3.55 2.26 7.85
CA VAL A 9 2.37 2.99 8.32
C VAL A 9 2.70 4.48 8.47
N GLU A 10 3.83 4.80 9.06
CA GLU A 10 4.28 6.18 9.25
C GLU A 10 4.45 6.89 7.90
N LEU A 11 5.18 6.28 6.97
CA LEU A 11 5.45 6.89 5.67
C LEU A 11 4.18 7.01 4.82
N LEU A 12 3.39 5.95 4.79
CA LEU A 12 2.15 5.95 4.02
C LEU A 12 1.15 6.97 4.58
N GLY A 13 1.05 7.07 5.89
CA GLY A 13 0.17 8.04 6.54
C GLY A 13 0.52 9.48 6.23
N LYS A 14 1.80 9.77 6.00
CA LYS A 14 2.25 11.11 5.58
C LYS A 14 1.89 11.39 4.13
N LYS A 15 2.00 10.38 3.25
CA LYS A 15 1.66 10.53 1.83
C LYS A 15 0.14 10.60 1.62
N VAL A 16 -0.60 9.76 2.32
CA VAL A 16 -2.04 9.60 2.12
C VAL A 16 -2.71 9.58 3.49
N PRO A 17 -2.96 10.75 4.09
CA PRO A 17 -3.58 10.80 5.42
C PRO A 17 -5.03 10.33 5.43
N SER A 18 -5.70 10.33 4.27
CA SER A 18 -7.07 9.84 4.13
C SER A 18 -7.27 9.36 2.70
N PHE A 19 -7.98 8.25 2.53
CA PHE A 19 -8.24 7.67 1.22
C PHE A 19 -9.72 7.33 1.09
N ASP A 20 -10.31 7.72 -0.04
CA ASP A 20 -11.72 7.45 -0.32
C ASP A 20 -11.88 6.05 -0.91
N GLY A 21 -12.06 5.08 -0.04
CA GLY A 21 -12.14 3.66 -0.36
C GLY A 21 -11.40 2.86 0.71
N VAL A 22 -11.37 1.55 0.55
CA VAL A 22 -10.66 0.67 1.49
C VAL A 22 -9.60 -0.11 0.74
N CYS A 23 -8.36 0.15 1.10
CA CYS A 23 -7.19 -0.49 0.50
C CYS A 23 -6.42 -1.27 1.55
N LYS A 24 -5.97 -2.46 1.18
CA LYS A 24 -5.09 -3.27 2.03
C LYS A 24 -3.76 -3.47 1.31
N PHE A 25 -2.68 -3.23 2.02
CA PHE A 25 -1.32 -3.51 1.55
C PHE A 25 -0.78 -4.72 2.30
N VAL A 26 -0.41 -5.76 1.58
CA VAL A 26 0.13 -6.98 2.17
C VAL A 26 1.62 -7.06 1.89
N MET A 27 2.40 -7.20 2.96
CA MET A 27 3.84 -7.47 2.86
C MET A 27 4.08 -8.88 3.38
N PRO A 28 4.22 -9.89 2.49
CA PRO A 28 4.35 -11.28 2.93
C PRO A 28 5.47 -11.46 3.94
N GLY A 29 5.17 -12.16 5.01
CA GLY A 29 6.12 -12.39 6.10
C GLY A 29 6.20 -11.27 7.13
N GLU A 30 5.64 -10.09 6.84
CA GLU A 30 5.70 -8.94 7.75
C GLU A 30 4.33 -8.55 8.30
N GLY A 31 3.30 -8.57 7.48
CA GLY A 31 1.96 -8.21 7.89
C GLY A 31 1.20 -7.42 6.86
N SER A 32 0.15 -6.75 7.28
CA SER A 32 -0.75 -5.99 6.42
C SER A 32 -1.04 -4.61 7.00
N ILE A 33 -1.38 -3.69 6.10
CA ILE A 33 -1.73 -2.30 6.43
C ILE A 33 -3.06 -1.98 5.78
N MET A 34 -3.94 -1.34 6.55
CA MET A 34 -5.22 -0.83 6.04
C MET A 34 -5.13 0.67 5.79
N MET A 35 -5.73 1.11 4.70
CA MET A 35 -5.79 2.53 4.34
C MET A 35 -7.22 2.85 3.91
N ASP A 36 -7.85 3.81 4.59
CA ASP A 36 -9.21 4.23 4.29
C ASP A 36 -9.42 5.70 4.71
N VAL A 37 -10.68 6.12 4.76
CA VAL A 37 -11.01 7.51 5.11
C VAL A 37 -10.53 7.88 6.51
N ASN A 38 -10.37 6.90 7.39
CA ASN A 38 -9.89 7.12 8.77
C ASN A 38 -8.36 7.15 8.89
N GLY A 39 -7.66 6.94 7.79
CA GLY A 39 -6.21 6.98 7.76
C GLY A 39 -5.57 5.63 7.52
N VAL A 40 -4.34 5.50 7.97
CA VAL A 40 -3.49 4.33 7.74
C VAL A 40 -3.18 3.66 9.08
N ARG A 41 -3.30 2.33 9.12
CA ARG A 41 -3.03 1.56 10.34
C ARG A 41 -2.60 0.14 9.98
N ALA A 42 -1.88 -0.50 10.88
CA ALA A 42 -1.64 -1.93 10.77
C ALA A 42 -2.96 -2.67 10.97
N GLY A 43 -3.23 -3.67 10.15
CA GLY A 43 -4.47 -4.45 10.25
C GLY A 43 -4.64 -5.37 9.07
N ASP A 44 -5.59 -6.30 9.18
CA ASP A 44 -5.91 -7.26 8.13
C ASP A 44 -7.43 -7.43 8.10
N GLU A 45 -8.09 -6.55 7.36
CA GLU A 45 -9.54 -6.50 7.26
C GLU A 45 -9.95 -6.66 5.80
N ASP A 46 -11.24 -6.81 5.54
CA ASP A 46 -11.75 -6.82 4.17
C ASP A 46 -11.47 -5.49 3.50
N ALA A 47 -11.14 -5.54 2.22
CA ALA A 47 -10.81 -4.34 1.46
C ALA A 47 -11.39 -4.42 0.05
N ASP A 48 -11.61 -3.24 -0.55
CA ASP A 48 -12.09 -3.15 -1.93
C ASP A 48 -10.98 -3.44 -2.93
N VAL A 49 -9.73 -3.17 -2.53
CA VAL A 49 -8.55 -3.48 -3.33
C VAL A 49 -7.43 -3.93 -2.39
N THR A 50 -6.70 -4.95 -2.80
CA THR A 50 -5.55 -5.48 -2.06
C THR A 50 -4.31 -5.39 -2.94
N MET A 51 -3.27 -4.79 -2.40
CA MET A 51 -1.98 -4.68 -3.07
C MET A 51 -0.94 -5.47 -2.30
N THR A 52 -0.22 -6.33 -3.00
CA THR A 52 0.79 -7.21 -2.40
C THR A 52 2.14 -6.94 -3.01
N ALA A 53 3.14 -6.72 -2.18
CA ALA A 53 4.52 -6.50 -2.62
C ALA A 53 5.48 -6.90 -1.51
N LYS A 54 6.71 -7.26 -1.90
CA LYS A 54 7.76 -7.50 -0.92
C LYS A 54 8.04 -6.21 -0.13
N PRO A 55 8.46 -6.32 1.13
CA PRO A 55 8.74 -5.14 1.96
C PRO A 55 9.67 -4.12 1.30
N GLU A 56 10.76 -4.57 0.68
CA GLU A 56 11.72 -3.68 0.03
C GLU A 56 11.11 -2.94 -1.16
N VAL A 57 10.19 -3.58 -1.90
CA VAL A 57 9.49 -2.93 -3.00
C VAL A 57 8.56 -1.86 -2.47
N PHE A 58 7.82 -2.17 -1.43
CA PHE A 58 6.90 -1.23 -0.79
C PHE A 58 7.63 -0.01 -0.26
N MET A 59 8.74 -0.24 0.46
CA MET A 59 9.53 0.85 1.00
C MET A 59 10.11 1.74 -0.10
N ALA A 60 10.55 1.16 -1.21
CA ALA A 60 11.04 1.93 -2.35
C ALA A 60 9.94 2.80 -2.95
N ILE A 61 8.71 2.27 -3.05
CA ILE A 61 7.57 3.05 -3.52
C ILE A 61 7.29 4.22 -2.58
N LEU A 62 7.27 3.95 -1.27
CA LEU A 62 6.95 4.96 -0.27
C LEU A 62 8.02 6.05 -0.18
N SER A 63 9.27 5.71 -0.45
CA SER A 63 10.37 6.69 -0.43
C SER A 63 10.53 7.45 -1.75
N GLY A 64 9.77 7.07 -2.78
CA GLY A 64 9.85 7.72 -4.08
C GLY A 64 10.89 7.13 -5.02
N ASP A 65 11.59 6.07 -4.61
CA ASP A 65 12.64 5.44 -5.41
C ASP A 65 12.07 4.51 -6.49
N MET A 66 10.81 4.11 -6.37
CA MET A 66 10.17 3.21 -7.32
C MET A 66 8.77 3.73 -7.63
N ASN A 67 8.44 3.77 -8.92
CA ASN A 67 7.10 4.17 -9.37
C ASN A 67 6.14 3.00 -9.19
N PRO A 68 4.98 3.17 -8.54
CA PRO A 68 4.04 2.08 -8.32
C PRO A 68 3.49 1.47 -9.62
N THR A 69 3.28 2.28 -10.65
CA THR A 69 2.83 1.78 -11.95
C THR A 69 3.87 0.86 -12.57
N MET A 70 5.14 1.26 -12.53
CA MET A 70 6.24 0.42 -13.03
C MET A 70 6.38 -0.86 -12.23
N ALA A 71 6.22 -0.79 -10.91
CA ALA A 71 6.26 -1.97 -10.05
C ALA A 71 5.16 -2.95 -10.44
N PHE A 72 3.97 -2.45 -10.73
CA PHE A 72 2.86 -3.29 -11.18
C PHE A 72 3.17 -3.93 -12.54
N MET A 73 3.66 -3.16 -13.49
CA MET A 73 3.94 -3.64 -14.83
C MET A 73 5.07 -4.68 -14.87
N THR A 74 6.02 -4.57 -13.96
CA THR A 74 7.15 -5.52 -13.88
C THR A 74 6.87 -6.71 -12.96
N GLY A 75 5.66 -6.82 -12.42
CA GLY A 75 5.27 -7.94 -11.57
C GLY A 75 5.76 -7.86 -10.12
N LYS A 76 6.34 -6.73 -9.72
CA LYS A 76 6.81 -6.53 -8.33
C LYS A 76 5.68 -6.15 -7.39
N LEU A 77 4.59 -5.62 -7.93
CA LEU A 77 3.40 -5.24 -7.17
C LEU A 77 2.21 -5.97 -7.78
N SER A 78 1.50 -6.74 -6.96
CA SER A 78 0.27 -7.42 -7.39
C SER A 78 -0.94 -6.64 -6.91
N VAL A 79 -1.98 -6.58 -7.74
CA VAL A 79 -3.22 -5.89 -7.42
C VAL A 79 -4.38 -6.85 -7.58
N ASP A 80 -5.26 -6.91 -6.57
CA ASP A 80 -6.45 -7.73 -6.58
C ASP A 80 -7.62 -6.88 -6.10
N GLY A 81 -8.75 -6.97 -6.80
CA GLY A 81 -9.96 -6.24 -6.45
C GLY A 81 -10.25 -5.10 -7.41
N ASN A 82 -10.74 -3.98 -6.88
CA ASN A 82 -11.22 -2.85 -7.68
C ASN A 82 -10.07 -2.11 -8.37
N MET A 83 -9.98 -2.22 -9.69
CA MET A 83 -8.90 -1.60 -10.46
C MET A 83 -8.98 -0.07 -10.48
N GLY A 84 -10.20 0.48 -10.42
CA GLY A 84 -10.36 1.94 -10.34
C GLY A 84 -9.76 2.50 -9.05
N LEU A 85 -9.97 1.82 -7.93
CA LEU A 85 -9.36 2.20 -6.66
C LEU A 85 -7.84 1.98 -6.68
N ALA A 86 -7.39 0.90 -7.33
CA ALA A 86 -5.95 0.63 -7.47
C ALA A 86 -5.25 1.78 -8.19
N MET A 87 -5.86 2.32 -9.24
CA MET A 87 -5.31 3.46 -9.97
C MET A 87 -5.26 4.71 -9.09
N LYS A 88 -6.29 4.94 -8.27
CA LYS A 88 -6.30 6.05 -7.30
C LYS A 88 -5.18 5.91 -6.28
N VAL A 89 -4.97 4.69 -5.77
CA VAL A 89 -3.88 4.43 -4.84
C VAL A 89 -2.53 4.72 -5.50
N GLY A 90 -2.33 4.23 -6.72
CA GLY A 90 -1.09 4.48 -7.47
C GLY A 90 -0.82 5.97 -7.64
N ALA A 91 -1.83 6.73 -8.01
CA ALA A 91 -1.71 8.18 -8.16
C ALA A 91 -1.37 8.86 -6.82
N SER A 92 -1.96 8.38 -5.72
CA SER A 92 -1.70 8.93 -4.38
C SER A 92 -0.28 8.64 -3.90
N LEU A 93 0.31 7.54 -4.34
CA LEU A 93 1.66 7.12 -3.96
C LEU A 93 2.76 7.73 -4.85
N SER A 94 2.39 8.27 -5.98
CA SER A 94 3.35 8.84 -6.94
C SER A 94 3.93 10.17 -6.46
#